data_cbf4d46ac147b4f6e1caa73d5befeb06
#
_entry.id   cbf4d46ac147b4f6e1caa73d5befeb06
#
_cell.length_a   1.000
_cell.length_b   1.000
_cell.length_c   1.000
_cell.angle_alpha   90.00
_cell.angle_beta   90.00
_cell.angle_gamma   90.00
#
_symmetry.space_group_name_H-M   'P 1'
#
loop_
_entity.id
_entity.type
_entity.pdbx_description
1 polymer ?
#
loop_
_entity_poly.entity_id
_entity_poly.type
_entity_poly.pdbx_seq_one_letter_code
_entity_poly.pdbx_strand_id
1 'polypeptide(L)'
;FLLDTRIVADPPGGTRAELESYADNIMKAIVRNELIDAHSTSPERIIPGVSVQPNVSQSVELYRGVGWQNVLEAVKDIAGSATEQGTYTVFDMVRTGVGTFEFRTYVGQRGADHRRGSGDPRFVGEIYGNLEDPKLGTYHGEERNYVYCGGQGEGADRYIKEVSDAARIGQGYPYNRKELFADARNQDSNDKVDSDA
;
A
#
# COMPACT_ATOMS: atom_id res chain seq x y z
N PHE A 1 -4.88 1.73 -5.82
CA PHE A 1 -4.33 0.78 -6.80
C PHE A 1 -2.81 0.64 -6.68
N LEU A 2 -1.98 1.70 -6.78
CA LEU A 2 -0.51 1.57 -6.71
C LEU A 2 -0.03 0.99 -5.37
N LEU A 3 -0.59 1.44 -4.26
CA LEU A 3 -0.25 0.96 -2.91
C LEU A 3 -0.62 -0.51 -2.68
N ASP A 4 -1.64 -1.01 -3.37
CA ASP A 4 -2.10 -2.39 -3.25
C ASP A 4 -1.25 -3.39 -4.08
N THR A 5 -0.30 -2.90 -4.86
CA THR A 5 0.56 -3.73 -5.71
C THR A 5 1.83 -4.20 -5.03
N ARG A 6 2.14 -3.72 -3.85
CA ARG A 6 3.38 -4.03 -3.10
C ARG A 6 3.05 -4.50 -1.70
N ILE A 7 3.96 -5.27 -1.14
CA ILE A 7 3.99 -5.60 0.29
C ILE A 7 5.10 -4.81 0.98
N VAL A 8 4.97 -4.63 2.28
CA VAL A 8 6.06 -4.15 3.14
C VAL A 8 7.00 -5.33 3.34
N ALA A 9 8.08 -5.36 2.56
CA ALA A 9 9.09 -6.40 2.66
C ALA A 9 10.11 -6.04 3.75
N ASP A 10 10.54 -7.01 4.53
CA ASP A 10 11.63 -6.79 5.46
C ASP A 10 12.92 -6.55 4.69
N PRO A 11 13.75 -5.58 5.09
CA PRO A 11 15.05 -5.39 4.47
C PRO A 11 15.90 -6.65 4.66
N PRO A 12 16.77 -7.01 3.70
CA PRO A 12 17.64 -8.17 3.79
C PRO A 12 18.45 -8.18 5.09
N GLY A 13 18.31 -9.23 5.90
CA GLY A 13 18.95 -9.35 7.20
C GLY A 13 18.28 -8.54 8.32
N GLY A 14 17.11 -7.96 8.06
CA GLY A 14 16.35 -7.14 9.00
C GLY A 14 15.22 -7.90 9.68
N THR A 15 14.97 -7.51 10.89
CA THR A 15 13.71 -7.69 11.59
C THR A 15 12.69 -6.70 11.01
N ARG A 16 11.41 -6.83 11.38
CA ARG A 16 10.33 -5.87 11.11
C ARG A 16 10.86 -4.44 11.00
N ALA A 17 10.37 -3.69 9.99
CA ALA A 17 10.58 -2.25 9.95
C ALA A 17 9.92 -1.62 11.19
N GLU A 18 10.73 -1.25 12.17
CA GLU A 18 10.29 -0.53 13.36
C GLU A 18 10.33 0.96 13.07
N LEU A 19 9.16 1.60 13.10
CA LEU A 19 9.00 3.00 12.78
C LEU A 19 8.42 3.74 13.99
N GLU A 20 9.17 4.71 14.50
CA GLU A 20 8.76 5.61 15.56
C GLU A 20 8.77 7.05 15.03
N SER A 21 7.58 7.61 14.84
CA SER A 21 7.41 8.97 14.34
C SER A 21 5.92 9.37 14.37
N TYR A 22 5.62 10.55 13.85
CA TYR A 22 4.24 10.97 13.57
C TYR A 22 3.59 10.03 12.53
N ALA A 23 2.32 9.68 12.73
CA ALA A 23 1.61 8.74 11.87
C ALA A 23 1.66 9.12 10.38
N ASP A 24 1.52 10.40 10.06
CA ASP A 24 1.62 10.93 8.70
C ASP A 24 3.02 10.72 8.10
N ASN A 25 4.08 10.81 8.90
CA ASN A 25 5.45 10.55 8.46
C ASN A 25 5.74 9.05 8.30
N ILE A 26 5.18 8.20 9.20
CA ILE A 26 5.31 6.74 9.11
C ILE A 26 4.69 6.24 7.80
N MET A 27 3.47 6.68 7.46
CA MET A 27 2.82 6.32 6.20
C MET A 27 3.68 6.71 4.98
N LYS A 28 4.26 7.92 5.00
CA LYS A 28 5.16 8.40 3.94
C LYS A 28 6.46 7.59 3.85
N ALA A 29 7.03 7.19 4.99
CA ALA A 29 8.23 6.37 5.03
C ALA A 29 7.99 4.99 4.42
N ILE A 30 6.87 4.32 4.75
CA ILE A 30 6.49 3.04 4.16
C ILE A 30 6.36 3.16 2.64
N VAL A 31 5.60 4.13 2.16
CA VAL A 31 5.41 4.32 0.71
C VAL A 31 6.73 4.63 -0.01
N ARG A 32 7.60 5.43 0.60
CA ARG A 32 8.92 5.74 0.04
C ARG A 32 9.79 4.50 -0.04
N ASN A 33 9.87 3.74 1.06
CA ASN A 33 10.72 2.55 1.13
C ASN A 33 10.28 1.47 0.14
N GLU A 34 8.97 1.25 -0.04
CA GLU A 34 8.46 0.13 -0.82
C GLU A 34 8.22 0.44 -2.30
N LEU A 35 7.88 1.69 -2.64
CA LEU A 35 7.52 2.06 -4.00
C LEU A 35 8.61 2.89 -4.73
N ILE A 36 9.50 3.55 -3.98
CA ILE A 36 10.48 4.49 -4.54
C ILE A 36 11.89 3.99 -4.34
N ASP A 37 12.31 3.72 -3.11
CA ASP A 37 13.68 3.32 -2.77
C ASP A 37 13.87 1.80 -2.91
N ALA A 38 12.80 1.02 -2.76
CA ALA A 38 12.75 -0.45 -2.87
C ALA A 38 13.92 -1.15 -2.17
N HIS A 39 14.28 -0.65 -0.98
CA HIS A 39 15.42 -1.13 -0.17
C HIS A 39 16.76 -1.24 -0.92
N SER A 40 16.93 -0.51 -2.02
CA SER A 40 18.12 -0.49 -2.89
C SER A 40 18.57 -1.85 -3.45
N THR A 41 17.98 -2.95 -3.03
CA THR A 41 18.35 -4.32 -3.44
C THR A 41 17.38 -4.96 -4.44
N SER A 42 16.21 -4.37 -4.62
CA SER A 42 15.14 -4.89 -5.49
C SER A 42 14.58 -3.79 -6.41
N PRO A 43 15.40 -3.27 -7.34
CA PRO A 43 15.02 -2.13 -8.18
C PRO A 43 13.78 -2.40 -9.05
N GLU A 44 13.45 -3.66 -9.30
CA GLU A 44 12.24 -4.09 -10.02
C GLU A 44 10.94 -3.79 -9.25
N ARG A 45 11.03 -3.48 -7.97
CA ARG A 45 9.88 -3.08 -7.14
C ARG A 45 9.57 -1.58 -7.28
N ILE A 46 10.50 -0.77 -7.76
CA ILE A 46 10.34 0.67 -7.93
C ILE A 46 9.21 0.95 -8.93
N ILE A 47 8.34 1.89 -8.60
CA ILE A 47 7.30 2.38 -9.49
C ILE A 47 7.71 3.77 -9.99
N PRO A 48 8.15 3.90 -11.25
CA PRO A 48 8.53 5.20 -11.80
C PRO A 48 7.37 6.19 -11.77
N GLY A 49 7.67 7.45 -11.54
CA GLY A 49 6.68 8.52 -11.50
C GLY A 49 5.89 8.62 -10.19
N VAL A 50 6.22 7.82 -9.18
CA VAL A 50 5.69 7.98 -7.83
C VAL A 50 6.62 8.86 -7.01
N SER A 51 6.04 9.80 -6.27
CA SER A 51 6.71 10.64 -5.30
C SER A 51 5.93 10.68 -3.99
N VAL A 52 6.55 11.19 -2.94
CA VAL A 52 5.94 11.34 -1.62
C VAL A 52 6.08 12.78 -1.15
N GLN A 53 4.99 13.35 -0.67
CA GLN A 53 4.97 14.68 -0.06
C GLN A 53 6.04 14.78 1.06
N PRO A 54 6.69 15.93 1.25
CA PRO A 54 7.58 16.15 2.40
C PRO A 54 6.89 15.85 3.75
N ASN A 55 7.68 15.46 4.75
CA ASN A 55 7.18 15.24 6.09
C ASN A 55 6.66 16.55 6.70
N VAL A 56 5.49 16.48 7.35
CA VAL A 56 4.86 17.65 7.99
C VAL A 56 4.68 17.48 9.50
N SER A 57 4.73 16.25 10.03
CA SER A 57 4.69 15.95 11.46
C SER A 57 3.49 16.58 12.18
N GLN A 58 2.31 16.40 11.61
CA GLN A 58 1.07 17.01 12.11
C GLN A 58 0.12 16.01 12.79
N SER A 59 0.35 14.71 12.60
CA SER A 59 -0.46 13.67 13.23
C SER A 59 0.07 13.34 14.63
N VAL A 60 -0.46 12.29 15.26
CA VAL A 60 0.00 11.77 16.55
C VAL A 60 1.27 10.93 16.35
N GLU A 61 2.13 10.92 17.36
CA GLU A 61 3.29 10.04 17.40
C GLU A 61 2.87 8.59 17.64
N LEU A 62 3.40 7.68 16.85
CA LEU A 62 3.15 6.23 16.94
C LEU A 62 4.47 5.46 16.87
N TYR A 63 4.49 4.33 17.56
CA TYR A 63 5.48 3.27 17.33
C TYR A 63 4.81 2.11 16.62
N ARG A 64 5.34 1.69 15.47
CA ARG A 64 4.80 0.60 14.66
C ARG A 64 5.89 -0.31 14.11
N GLY A 65 5.71 -1.61 14.32
CA GLY A 65 6.45 -2.64 13.61
C GLY A 65 5.59 -3.17 12.47
N VAL A 66 6.02 -2.96 11.23
CA VAL A 66 5.30 -3.37 10.02
C VAL A 66 6.19 -4.30 9.21
N GLY A 67 5.64 -5.40 8.74
CA GLY A 67 6.33 -6.33 7.87
C GLY A 67 5.38 -7.35 7.25
N TRP A 68 5.68 -7.78 6.04
CA TRP A 68 4.98 -8.84 5.32
C TRP A 68 3.47 -8.64 5.17
N GLN A 69 3.02 -7.38 5.14
CA GLN A 69 1.64 -7.02 4.85
C GLN A 69 1.56 -6.11 3.63
N ASN A 70 0.41 -6.03 3.02
CA ASN A 70 0.16 -5.14 1.90
C ASN A 70 0.38 -3.68 2.30
N VAL A 71 1.03 -2.88 1.43
CA VAL A 71 1.35 -1.47 1.72
C VAL A 71 0.09 -0.65 1.96
N LEU A 72 -0.98 -0.88 1.19
CA LEU A 72 -2.24 -0.17 1.38
C LEU A 72 -2.85 -0.47 2.75
N GLU A 73 -2.84 -1.74 3.17
CA GLU A 73 -3.36 -2.14 4.48
C GLU A 73 -2.51 -1.57 5.61
N ALA A 74 -1.18 -1.62 5.49
CA ALA A 74 -0.27 -1.01 6.47
C ALA A 74 -0.57 0.48 6.68
N VAL A 75 -0.77 1.22 5.60
CA VAL A 75 -1.06 2.65 5.65
C VAL A 75 -2.46 2.91 6.25
N LYS A 76 -3.46 2.08 5.93
CA LYS A 76 -4.80 2.16 6.53
C LYS A 76 -4.77 1.90 8.04
N ASP A 77 -4.03 0.89 8.48
CA ASP A 77 -3.90 0.54 9.91
C ASP A 77 -3.27 1.68 10.70
N ILE A 78 -2.27 2.35 10.13
CA ILE A 78 -1.64 3.52 10.75
C ILE A 78 -2.62 4.69 10.83
N ALA A 79 -3.36 4.96 9.76
CA ALA A 79 -4.38 6.01 9.74
C ALA A 79 -5.51 5.73 10.75
N GLY A 80 -5.95 4.46 10.85
CA GLY A 80 -6.92 4.00 11.84
C GLY A 80 -6.43 4.23 13.27
N SER A 81 -5.18 3.82 13.56
CA SER A 81 -4.58 4.00 14.88
C SER A 81 -4.41 5.47 15.28
N ALA A 82 -4.08 6.34 14.33
CA ALA A 82 -4.03 7.78 14.58
C ALA A 82 -5.41 8.35 14.90
N THR A 83 -6.45 7.87 14.23
CA THR A 83 -7.83 8.26 14.45
C THR A 83 -8.33 7.79 15.83
N GLU A 84 -8.01 6.56 16.24
CA GLU A 84 -8.31 6.02 17.58
C GLU A 84 -7.66 6.84 18.69
N GLN A 85 -6.48 7.43 18.44
CA GLN A 85 -5.81 8.36 19.35
C GLN A 85 -6.29 9.83 19.21
N GLY A 86 -7.42 10.05 18.53
CA GLY A 86 -8.06 11.35 18.43
C GLY A 86 -7.52 12.24 17.30
N THR A 87 -6.61 11.77 16.46
CA THR A 87 -6.06 12.55 15.34
C THR A 87 -6.52 11.97 14.01
N TYR A 88 -7.58 12.53 13.45
CA TYR A 88 -8.09 12.09 12.14
C TYR A 88 -7.04 12.33 11.06
N THR A 89 -6.50 11.24 10.53
CA THR A 89 -5.43 11.26 9.55
C THR A 89 -5.86 10.43 8.33
N VAL A 90 -5.77 11.04 7.15
CA VAL A 90 -6.13 10.40 5.88
C VAL A 90 -5.00 10.56 4.87
N PHE A 91 -5.03 9.74 3.84
CA PHE A 91 -4.05 9.77 2.76
C PHE A 91 -4.71 9.67 1.39
N ASP A 92 -3.96 10.04 0.37
CA ASP A 92 -4.38 9.94 -1.02
C ASP A 92 -3.18 9.77 -1.94
N MET A 93 -3.42 9.16 -3.10
CA MET A 93 -2.48 9.13 -4.22
C MET A 93 -2.95 10.12 -5.28
N VAL A 94 -2.39 11.31 -5.27
CA VAL A 94 -2.80 12.43 -6.12
C VAL A 94 -2.05 12.38 -7.44
N ARG A 95 -2.78 12.41 -8.56
CA ARG A 95 -2.18 12.54 -9.88
C ARG A 95 -1.61 13.96 -10.05
N THR A 96 -0.31 14.06 -10.33
CA THR A 96 0.39 15.35 -10.54
C THR A 96 0.69 15.63 -12.02
N GLY A 97 0.58 14.62 -12.88
CA GLY A 97 0.81 14.75 -14.32
C GLY A 97 0.50 13.46 -15.07
N VAL A 98 0.93 13.38 -16.31
CA VAL A 98 0.79 12.15 -17.10
C VAL A 98 1.76 11.10 -16.58
N GLY A 99 1.24 10.00 -16.02
CA GLY A 99 2.05 8.92 -15.45
C GLY A 99 2.78 9.30 -14.15
N THR A 100 2.45 10.43 -13.52
CA THR A 100 3.06 10.85 -12.26
C THR A 100 2.03 10.99 -11.15
N PHE A 101 2.41 10.51 -9.96
CA PHE A 101 1.56 10.47 -8.77
C PHE A 101 2.36 10.89 -7.54
N GLU A 102 1.69 11.52 -6.60
CA GLU A 102 2.27 11.89 -5.31
C GLU A 102 1.43 11.35 -4.17
N PHE A 103 2.04 10.60 -3.27
CA PHE A 103 1.42 10.19 -2.03
C PHE A 103 1.39 11.37 -1.06
N ARG A 104 0.18 11.72 -0.63
CA ARG A 104 -0.07 12.82 0.31
C ARG A 104 -0.82 12.35 1.54
N THR A 105 -0.52 12.97 2.67
CA THR A 105 -1.25 12.79 3.92
C THR A 105 -1.90 14.10 4.33
N TYR A 106 -3.05 13.99 5.00
CA TYR A 106 -3.82 15.12 5.49
C TYR A 106 -4.24 14.83 6.93
N VAL A 107 -4.09 15.82 7.80
CA VAL A 107 -4.52 15.74 9.19
C VAL A 107 -5.73 16.66 9.37
N GLY A 108 -6.80 16.13 9.98
CA GLY A 108 -8.07 16.81 10.08
C GLY A 108 -8.97 16.63 8.84
N GLN A 109 -9.99 17.44 8.73
CA GLN A 109 -10.95 17.37 7.63
C GLN A 109 -10.28 17.74 6.30
N ARG A 110 -10.41 16.84 5.31
CA ARG A 110 -9.97 17.07 3.95
C ARG A 110 -11.11 17.66 3.13
N GLY A 111 -10.82 18.78 2.43
CA GLY A 111 -11.76 19.46 1.53
C GLY A 111 -12.63 20.48 2.24
N ALA A 112 -13.56 21.08 1.47
CA ALA A 112 -14.48 22.05 1.98
C ALA A 112 -15.64 21.42 2.75
N ASP A 113 -16.20 22.14 3.70
CA ASP A 113 -17.41 21.72 4.41
C ASP A 113 -18.65 21.95 3.55
N HIS A 114 -19.22 20.87 3.02
CA HIS A 114 -20.44 20.92 2.19
C HIS A 114 -21.72 20.69 2.98
N ARG A 115 -21.70 20.82 4.31
CA ARG A 115 -22.90 20.71 5.15
C ARG A 115 -23.86 21.86 4.89
N ARG A 116 -25.14 21.65 5.23
CA ARG A 116 -26.19 22.65 5.06
C ARG A 116 -25.81 23.95 5.79
N GLY A 117 -25.70 25.05 5.04
CA GLY A 117 -25.34 26.36 5.58
C GLY A 117 -23.91 26.79 5.28
N SER A 118 -23.07 25.97 4.66
CA SER A 118 -21.70 26.32 4.26
C SER A 118 -21.63 27.25 3.01
N GLY A 119 -22.76 27.41 2.30
CA GLY A 119 -22.80 28.19 1.04
C GLY A 119 -22.33 27.46 -0.20
N ASP A 120 -21.81 26.26 -0.05
CA ASP A 120 -21.30 25.46 -1.17
C ASP A 120 -22.43 24.78 -1.97
N PRO A 121 -22.28 24.63 -3.30
CA PRO A 121 -23.27 23.98 -4.14
C PRO A 121 -23.39 22.50 -3.77
N ARG A 122 -24.62 22.02 -3.68
CA ARG A 122 -24.90 20.60 -3.48
C ARG A 122 -25.09 19.92 -4.81
N PHE A 123 -24.43 18.79 -4.95
CA PHE A 123 -24.75 17.87 -6.04
C PHE A 123 -25.95 17.04 -5.64
N VAL A 124 -27.12 17.35 -6.20
CA VAL A 124 -28.33 16.56 -6.06
C VAL A 124 -28.46 15.67 -7.28
N GLY A 125 -28.13 14.40 -7.11
CA GLY A 125 -28.05 13.40 -8.20
C GLY A 125 -29.39 12.93 -8.77
N GLU A 126 -30.46 13.69 -8.70
CA GLU A 126 -31.79 13.22 -9.10
C GLU A 126 -32.12 13.37 -10.60
N ILE A 127 -31.31 14.06 -11.39
CA ILE A 127 -31.72 14.39 -12.77
C ILE A 127 -31.14 13.43 -13.82
N TYR A 128 -30.19 12.58 -13.48
CA TYR A 128 -29.45 11.76 -14.45
C TYR A 128 -29.46 10.25 -14.11
N GLY A 129 -30.54 9.75 -13.59
CA GLY A 129 -30.66 8.37 -13.13
C GLY A 129 -31.05 7.37 -14.20
N ASN A 130 -30.45 7.35 -15.37
CA ASN A 130 -30.67 6.30 -16.34
C ASN A 130 -29.33 5.77 -16.88
N LEU A 131 -29.03 4.54 -16.54
CA LEU A 131 -27.99 3.75 -17.21
C LEU A 131 -28.53 3.32 -18.57
N GLU A 132 -28.26 4.08 -19.63
CA GLU A 132 -28.68 3.71 -20.97
C GLU A 132 -27.77 2.65 -21.62
N ASP A 133 -26.52 2.51 -21.17
CA ASP A 133 -25.57 1.52 -21.70
C ASP A 133 -24.90 0.72 -20.57
N PRO A 134 -25.19 -0.58 -20.43
CA PRO A 134 -24.47 -1.43 -19.49
C PRO A 134 -23.02 -1.59 -19.94
N LYS A 135 -22.05 -1.14 -19.15
CA LYS A 135 -20.63 -1.37 -19.39
C LYS A 135 -20.15 -2.60 -18.65
N LEU A 136 -19.64 -3.59 -19.40
CA LEU A 136 -18.92 -4.71 -18.81
C LEU A 136 -17.52 -4.22 -18.36
N GLY A 137 -17.27 -4.21 -17.07
CA GLY A 137 -15.96 -3.92 -16.49
C GLY A 137 -15.27 -5.20 -16.05
N THR A 138 -14.02 -5.41 -16.45
CA THR A 138 -13.20 -6.47 -15.89
C THR A 138 -12.47 -5.92 -14.67
N TYR A 139 -12.66 -6.54 -13.50
CA TYR A 139 -12.04 -6.13 -12.25
C TYR A 139 -10.83 -7.02 -11.95
N HIS A 140 -9.63 -6.42 -11.94
CA HIS A 140 -8.37 -7.10 -11.64
C HIS A 140 -7.82 -6.73 -10.25
N GLY A 141 -8.66 -6.24 -9.36
CA GLY A 141 -8.23 -5.74 -8.05
C GLY A 141 -7.64 -6.82 -7.13
N GLU A 142 -8.14 -8.04 -7.25
CA GLU A 142 -7.69 -9.18 -6.43
C GLU A 142 -6.61 -10.03 -7.09
N GLU A 143 -6.26 -9.72 -8.33
CA GLU A 143 -5.19 -10.43 -9.04
C GLU A 143 -3.84 -10.20 -8.34
N ARG A 144 -3.10 -11.28 -8.12
CA ARG A 144 -1.72 -11.27 -7.60
C ARG A 144 -0.86 -12.11 -8.55
N ASN A 145 0.30 -11.60 -8.89
CA ASN A 145 1.20 -12.24 -9.86
C ASN A 145 2.65 -12.35 -9.34
N TYR A 146 2.85 -11.99 -8.10
CA TYR A 146 4.09 -12.21 -7.36
C TYR A 146 3.77 -12.55 -5.91
N VAL A 147 4.22 -13.71 -5.45
CA VAL A 147 3.90 -14.22 -4.10
C VAL A 147 5.18 -14.46 -3.33
N TYR A 148 5.22 -13.96 -2.11
CA TYR A 148 6.20 -14.32 -1.10
C TYR A 148 5.58 -15.34 -0.15
N CYS A 149 6.01 -16.61 -0.21
CA CYS A 149 5.57 -17.64 0.71
C CYS A 149 6.50 -17.70 1.92
N GLY A 150 5.98 -17.33 3.08
CA GLY A 150 6.74 -17.33 4.34
C GLY A 150 6.57 -18.62 5.10
N GLY A 151 7.64 -19.45 5.17
CA GLY A 151 7.71 -20.66 5.98
C GLY A 151 7.95 -20.39 7.48
N GLN A 152 8.51 -21.39 8.16
CA GLN A 152 8.87 -21.30 9.57
C GLN A 152 10.02 -20.33 9.83
N GLY A 153 10.19 -19.92 11.07
CA GLY A 153 11.19 -18.96 11.53
C GLY A 153 10.61 -17.56 11.75
N GLU A 154 11.44 -16.69 12.30
CA GLU A 154 11.08 -15.29 12.58
C GLU A 154 12.23 -14.37 12.14
N GLY A 155 11.88 -13.16 11.73
CA GLY A 155 12.86 -12.16 11.31
C GLY A 155 13.77 -12.67 10.20
N ALA A 156 15.07 -12.54 10.36
CA ALA A 156 16.08 -12.92 9.37
C ALA A 156 16.19 -14.44 9.14
N ASP A 157 15.72 -15.26 10.10
CA ASP A 157 15.78 -16.71 10.02
C ASP A 157 14.53 -17.31 9.35
N ARG A 158 13.58 -16.48 8.96
CA ARG A 158 12.37 -16.93 8.28
C ARG A 158 12.68 -17.37 6.86
N TYR A 159 12.27 -18.59 6.52
CA TYR A 159 12.35 -19.06 5.14
C TYR A 159 11.31 -18.35 4.26
N ILE A 160 11.75 -17.74 3.17
CA ILE A 160 10.90 -17.08 2.18
C ILE A 160 11.14 -17.69 0.81
N LYS A 161 10.06 -18.18 0.20
CA LYS A 161 10.04 -18.62 -1.21
C LYS A 161 9.32 -17.59 -2.05
N GLU A 162 9.92 -17.24 -3.18
CA GLU A 162 9.32 -16.32 -4.15
C GLU A 162 8.80 -17.08 -5.37
N VAL A 163 7.57 -16.77 -5.78
CA VAL A 163 6.93 -17.32 -6.98
C VAL A 163 6.34 -16.17 -7.79
N SER A 164 6.57 -16.19 -9.10
CA SER A 164 6.11 -15.11 -9.98
C SER A 164 5.62 -15.61 -11.32
N ASP A 165 4.59 -14.97 -11.86
CA ASP A 165 4.20 -15.04 -13.26
C ASP A 165 4.94 -13.94 -14.06
N ALA A 166 6.16 -14.26 -14.49
CA ALA A 166 7.01 -13.32 -15.21
C ALA A 166 6.40 -12.83 -16.53
N ALA A 167 5.60 -13.69 -17.21
CA ALA A 167 4.96 -13.34 -18.47
C ALA A 167 3.89 -12.25 -18.24
N ARG A 168 3.11 -12.39 -17.18
CA ARG A 168 2.06 -11.44 -16.81
C ARG A 168 2.64 -10.12 -16.29
N ILE A 169 3.69 -10.18 -15.48
CA ILE A 169 4.41 -9.01 -14.98
C ILE A 169 4.99 -8.23 -16.16
N GLY A 170 5.62 -8.91 -17.11
CA GLY A 170 6.26 -8.28 -18.27
C GLY A 170 5.33 -7.51 -19.20
N GLN A 171 4.03 -7.84 -19.21
CA GLN A 171 3.04 -7.17 -20.06
C GLN A 171 2.75 -5.71 -19.67
N GLY A 172 3.13 -5.27 -18.51
CA GLY A 172 2.84 -3.92 -18.01
C GLY A 172 3.81 -3.44 -16.94
N TYR A 173 5.02 -4.01 -16.92
CA TYR A 173 6.07 -3.58 -15.99
C TYR A 173 6.32 -2.07 -16.07
N PRO A 174 6.50 -1.38 -14.93
CA PRO A 174 6.53 -1.90 -13.56
C PRO A 174 5.14 -1.95 -12.89
N TYR A 175 4.11 -1.44 -13.53
CA TYR A 175 2.78 -1.23 -12.91
C TYR A 175 1.97 -2.51 -12.74
N ASN A 176 2.34 -3.57 -13.48
CA ASN A 176 1.60 -4.83 -13.45
C ASN A 176 2.12 -5.82 -12.40
N ARG A 177 3.18 -5.50 -11.66
CA ARG A 177 3.63 -6.33 -10.53
C ARG A 177 2.73 -6.08 -9.32
N LYS A 178 1.98 -7.13 -8.91
CA LYS A 178 1.05 -7.13 -7.77
C LYS A 178 1.47 -8.19 -6.79
N GLU A 179 1.91 -7.79 -5.64
CA GLU A 179 2.53 -8.65 -4.64
C GLU A 179 1.51 -9.16 -3.61
N LEU A 180 1.74 -10.37 -3.11
CA LEU A 180 1.03 -10.99 -2.00
C LEU A 180 2.05 -11.64 -1.07
N PHE A 181 1.81 -11.58 0.22
CA PHE A 181 2.47 -12.45 1.18
C PHE A 181 1.53 -13.57 1.60
N ALA A 182 1.98 -14.82 1.44
CA ALA A 182 1.28 -16.02 1.89
C ALA A 182 2.00 -16.61 3.11
N ASP A 183 1.27 -16.74 4.22
CA ASP A 183 1.83 -17.31 5.46
C ASP A 183 1.69 -18.81 5.44
N ALA A 184 2.82 -19.52 5.31
CA ALA A 184 2.93 -20.96 5.29
C ALA A 184 3.65 -21.51 6.54
N ARG A 185 3.58 -20.82 7.69
CA ARG A 185 4.23 -21.25 8.95
C ARG A 185 3.75 -22.61 9.46
N ASN A 186 2.58 -23.06 9.03
CA ASN A 186 2.03 -24.35 9.41
C ASN A 186 2.65 -25.56 8.68
N GLN A 187 3.51 -25.30 7.69
CA GLN A 187 4.21 -26.35 6.97
C GLN A 187 5.40 -26.86 7.78
N ASP A 188 5.56 -28.20 7.83
CA ASP A 188 6.56 -28.86 8.67
C ASP A 188 7.99 -28.76 8.13
N SER A 189 8.15 -28.33 6.86
CA SER A 189 9.45 -28.22 6.20
C SER A 189 9.44 -27.19 5.08
N ASN A 190 10.63 -26.69 4.72
CA ASN A 190 10.81 -25.78 3.60
C ASN A 190 10.42 -26.42 2.26
N ASP A 191 10.62 -27.75 2.12
CA ASP A 191 10.24 -28.49 0.90
C ASP A 191 8.74 -28.46 0.67
N LYS A 192 7.91 -28.44 1.72
CA LYS A 192 6.46 -28.30 1.59
C LYS A 192 6.06 -26.86 1.22
N VAL A 193 6.76 -25.87 1.76
CA VAL A 193 6.55 -24.47 1.34
C VAL A 193 6.88 -24.31 -0.15
N ASP A 194 7.94 -24.97 -0.63
CA ASP A 194 8.33 -24.95 -2.04
C ASP A 194 7.33 -25.66 -2.95
N SER A 195 6.61 -26.68 -2.45
CA SER A 195 5.61 -27.41 -3.23
C SER A 195 4.25 -26.71 -3.28
N ASP A 196 3.94 -25.91 -2.28
CA ASP A 196 2.66 -25.20 -2.15
C ASP A 196 2.72 -23.76 -2.76
N ALA A 197 3.92 -23.28 -3.13
CA ALA A 197 4.14 -21.97 -3.73
C ALA A 197 3.97 -22.00 -5.25
#